data_fbd0fbb643b117355841b9df20b2d5c5
#
_entry.id   fbd0fbb643b117355841b9df20b2d5c5
#
_cell.length_a   1.000
_cell.length_b   1.000
_cell.length_c   1.000
_cell.angle_alpha   90.00
_cell.angle_beta   90.00
_cell.angle_gamma   90.00
#
_symmetry.space_group_name_H-M   'P 1'
#
loop_
_entity.id
_entity.type
_entity.pdbx_description
1 polymer ?
#
loop_
_entity_poly.entity_id
_entity_poly.type
_entity_poly.pdbx_seq_one_letter_code
_entity_poly.pdbx_strand_id
1 'polypeptide(L)'
;MSFLLFPGRHLVNTVFQEQYMRRVLTEPPSTVPGFIAGSAPIAKPPTEIIFAITSSNQENSRFNPIPFHIRAVGLDRFARQLQKHAPFRYRVLGIPHYGHTHNFAAFTIKEIAYQSENTIQLTPENCLVLCSTPEVILLYQELGFAIVTAELSSADSRPATPIEIIREIGGQKQSWSAGKLAGTQLAASHASLFEDFPEVPQRIARLYQDPLTNQEGSLTTARNYSSYARGMNEIIRLKYLDIKNAIRSGRIVDEGCADGALLAEISPDFPDSDLFGIDLSSEFASRFLERQRAGEFGGAYVHFFHRNLFDRVFEPESIDTTICNSTLHEIWSYGDGETSVRSYLAEKLRQLRPGGRLLIRDVVGPNEGEREVLLWCSDADGQNLLATEIVQHKDRSTEWLRTLSTRSRFFLFAHDFLSGQSGFSFKEVSLHNRPMFQLPLRQAAEFLSKKDYTDNWSSEMNEEFCFWDFSKWKQVLTEIGFQIIENPNNEADGSRVYTNPWIVEHRHTGHAEILNLDGQMSLWPPTNMVLIAERKIG
;
A
#
# COMPACT_ATOMS: atom_id res chain seq x y z
N MET A 1 4.72 -35.50 28.94
CA MET A 1 5.27 -34.76 27.80
C MET A 1 5.37 -33.33 28.27
N SER A 2 6.51 -32.67 28.13
CA SER A 2 6.67 -31.26 28.55
C SER A 2 6.87 -30.41 27.33
N PHE A 3 6.08 -29.35 27.25
CA PHE A 3 6.07 -28.42 26.12
C PHE A 3 6.84 -27.14 26.45
N LEU A 4 7.40 -26.52 25.42
CA LEU A 4 7.80 -25.12 25.42
C LEU A 4 6.90 -24.37 24.42
N LEU A 5 6.08 -23.47 24.89
CA LEU A 5 5.34 -22.54 24.04
C LEU A 5 6.19 -21.30 23.79
N PHE A 6 6.47 -21.00 22.53
CA PHE A 6 7.16 -19.79 22.13
C PHE A 6 6.25 -18.94 21.23
N PRO A 7 5.40 -18.09 21.83
CA PRO A 7 4.52 -17.20 21.10
C PRO A 7 5.29 -15.95 20.66
N GLY A 8 5.07 -15.50 19.44
CA GLY A 8 5.69 -14.28 18.95
C GLY A 8 5.49 -14.07 17.45
N ARG A 9 5.82 -12.87 16.96
CA ARG A 9 5.77 -12.61 15.51
C ARG A 9 6.83 -13.39 14.73
N HIS A 10 7.91 -13.77 15.39
CA HIS A 10 9.03 -14.54 14.82
C HIS A 10 9.53 -13.96 13.50
N LEU A 11 9.76 -12.65 13.47
CA LEU A 11 10.23 -11.94 12.27
C LEU A 11 11.62 -12.42 11.87
N VAL A 12 12.50 -12.56 12.85
CA VAL A 12 13.83 -13.19 12.75
C VAL A 12 14.16 -13.84 14.09
N ASN A 13 15.13 -14.75 14.09
CA ASN A 13 15.74 -15.27 15.32
C ASN A 13 17.16 -14.74 15.49
N THR A 14 17.54 -14.44 16.73
CA THR A 14 18.84 -13.87 17.08
C THR A 14 19.80 -14.94 17.59
N VAL A 15 21.10 -14.65 17.52
CA VAL A 15 22.14 -15.50 18.14
C VAL A 15 21.88 -15.65 19.64
N PHE A 16 21.43 -14.59 20.30
CA PHE A 16 21.07 -14.64 21.72
C PHE A 16 19.92 -15.60 21.98
N GLN A 17 18.84 -15.52 21.19
CA GLN A 17 17.72 -16.47 21.30
C GLN A 17 18.18 -17.92 21.09
N GLU A 18 19.06 -18.16 20.12
CA GLU A 18 19.63 -19.50 19.90
C GLU A 18 20.38 -20.02 21.14
N GLN A 19 21.27 -19.19 21.70
CA GLN A 19 22.05 -19.56 22.89
C GLN A 19 21.14 -19.77 24.11
N TYR A 20 20.16 -18.91 24.29
CA TYR A 20 19.19 -19.00 25.37
C TYR A 20 18.32 -20.26 25.25
N MET A 21 17.83 -20.57 24.06
CA MET A 21 17.03 -21.78 23.80
C MET A 21 17.82 -23.06 24.06
N ARG A 22 19.13 -23.10 23.79
CA ARG A 22 19.98 -24.24 24.13
C ARG A 22 19.95 -24.51 25.63
N ARG A 23 20.01 -23.47 26.47
CA ARG A 23 19.90 -23.60 27.93
C ARG A 23 18.52 -24.10 28.35
N VAL A 24 17.45 -23.49 27.83
CA VAL A 24 16.07 -23.92 28.13
C VAL A 24 15.83 -25.40 27.80
N LEU A 25 16.48 -25.92 26.77
CA LEU A 25 16.34 -27.31 26.32
C LEU A 25 17.21 -28.30 27.07
N THR A 26 18.23 -27.85 27.81
CA THR A 26 19.20 -28.73 28.47
C THR A 26 19.25 -28.61 29.99
N GLU A 27 18.88 -27.44 30.52
CA GLU A 27 18.93 -27.14 31.95
C GLU A 27 17.54 -27.29 32.60
N PRO A 28 17.45 -27.61 33.90
CA PRO A 28 16.19 -27.51 34.64
C PRO A 28 15.61 -26.06 34.54
N PRO A 29 14.31 -25.89 34.28
CA PRO A 29 13.72 -24.56 34.05
C PRO A 29 14.03 -23.54 35.15
N SER A 30 14.05 -23.97 36.42
CA SER A 30 14.34 -23.10 37.56
C SER A 30 15.78 -22.58 37.62
N THR A 31 16.70 -23.13 36.84
CA THR A 31 18.11 -22.67 36.74
C THR A 31 18.36 -21.76 35.54
N VAL A 32 17.39 -21.65 34.64
CA VAL A 32 17.48 -20.77 33.46
C VAL A 32 17.31 -19.32 33.91
N PRO A 33 18.18 -18.39 33.50
CA PRO A 33 18.04 -16.98 33.82
C PRO A 33 16.69 -16.41 33.35
N GLY A 34 16.05 -15.57 34.16
CA GLY A 34 14.76 -15.01 33.84
C GLY A 34 13.57 -15.97 34.03
N PHE A 35 13.78 -17.10 34.75
CA PHE A 35 12.69 -18.01 35.12
C PHE A 35 11.73 -17.34 36.11
N ILE A 36 10.44 -17.44 35.84
CA ILE A 36 9.33 -17.02 36.69
C ILE A 36 8.46 -18.24 36.97
N ALA A 37 8.28 -18.58 38.24
CA ALA A 37 7.50 -19.72 38.65
C ALA A 37 6.01 -19.57 38.32
N GLY A 38 5.38 -20.66 37.86
CA GLY A 38 3.93 -20.71 37.66
C GLY A 38 3.20 -21.35 38.84
N SER A 39 1.93 -21.70 38.65
CA SER A 39 1.10 -22.37 39.65
C SER A 39 1.48 -23.84 39.88
N ALA A 40 2.16 -24.44 38.94
CA ALA A 40 2.66 -25.83 39.01
C ALA A 40 4.15 -25.90 38.72
N PRO A 41 4.89 -26.81 39.39
CA PRO A 41 6.34 -26.98 39.19
C PRO A 41 6.64 -27.73 37.88
N ILE A 42 7.51 -27.16 37.04
CA ILE A 42 8.07 -27.85 35.87
C ILE A 42 9.53 -28.18 36.17
N ALA A 43 9.82 -29.45 36.44
CA ALA A 43 11.14 -29.89 36.90
C ALA A 43 12.10 -30.28 35.78
N LYS A 44 11.61 -30.62 34.60
CA LYS A 44 12.40 -31.17 33.48
C LYS A 44 12.38 -30.21 32.28
N PRO A 45 13.47 -30.19 31.51
CA PRO A 45 13.49 -29.46 30.24
C PRO A 45 12.37 -29.92 29.30
N PRO A 46 11.87 -29.03 28.44
CA PRO A 46 10.82 -29.35 27.46
C PRO A 46 11.32 -30.34 26.41
N THR A 47 10.43 -31.25 26.00
CA THR A 47 10.70 -32.26 24.97
C THR A 47 10.05 -31.97 23.63
N GLU A 48 9.14 -30.98 23.58
CA GLU A 48 8.50 -30.52 22.37
C GLU A 48 8.33 -28.99 22.40
N ILE A 49 8.67 -28.31 21.30
CA ILE A 49 8.52 -26.88 21.15
C ILE A 49 7.32 -26.56 20.23
N ILE A 50 6.46 -25.66 20.68
CA ILE A 50 5.38 -25.09 19.88
C ILE A 50 5.77 -23.66 19.53
N PHE A 51 6.21 -23.44 18.31
CA PHE A 51 6.40 -22.08 17.77
C PHE A 51 5.04 -21.54 17.31
N ALA A 52 4.49 -20.60 18.05
CA ALA A 52 3.22 -19.99 17.75
C ALA A 52 3.45 -18.62 17.07
N ILE A 53 3.42 -18.60 15.73
CA ILE A 53 3.64 -17.40 14.93
C ILE A 53 2.40 -16.51 15.00
N THR A 54 2.46 -15.44 15.77
CA THR A 54 1.34 -14.49 15.89
C THR A 54 1.18 -13.62 14.65
N SER A 55 -0.03 -13.07 14.46
CA SER A 55 -0.38 -12.31 13.26
C SER A 55 -0.04 -13.06 11.97
N SER A 56 -0.41 -14.35 11.90
CA SER A 56 -0.13 -15.20 10.74
C SER A 56 -0.91 -14.79 9.49
N ASN A 57 -2.02 -14.08 9.66
CA ASN A 57 -2.88 -13.53 8.61
C ASN A 57 -2.53 -12.09 8.23
N GLN A 58 -1.43 -11.53 8.77
CA GLN A 58 -0.98 -10.16 8.47
C GLN A 58 0.39 -10.17 7.84
N GLU A 59 0.55 -9.35 6.82
CA GLU A 59 1.82 -9.13 6.12
C GLU A 59 1.88 -7.71 5.55
N ASN A 60 3.02 -7.35 4.95
CA ASN A 60 3.24 -6.09 4.25
C ASN A 60 2.97 -4.84 5.09
N SER A 61 3.33 -4.90 6.37
CA SER A 61 3.34 -3.75 7.28
C SER A 61 4.69 -3.65 7.99
N ARG A 62 5.00 -2.48 8.58
CA ARG A 62 6.24 -2.35 9.36
C ARG A 62 6.26 -3.22 10.60
N PHE A 63 5.07 -3.59 11.12
CA PHE A 63 4.96 -4.57 12.21
C PHE A 63 5.15 -6.00 11.74
N ASN A 64 4.67 -6.36 10.55
CA ASN A 64 4.72 -7.70 9.97
C ASN A 64 5.25 -7.62 8.52
N PRO A 65 6.54 -7.26 8.32
CA PRO A 65 7.10 -7.07 6.99
C PRO A 65 7.42 -8.39 6.27
N ILE A 66 7.45 -9.50 7.01
CA ILE A 66 7.79 -10.84 6.51
C ILE A 66 6.51 -11.69 6.48
N PRO A 67 6.12 -12.26 5.32
CA PRO A 67 4.97 -13.15 5.21
C PRO A 67 5.07 -14.37 6.12
N PHE A 68 3.92 -14.90 6.53
CA PHE A 68 3.84 -16.04 7.44
C PHE A 68 4.66 -17.26 6.98
N HIS A 69 4.55 -17.64 5.71
CA HIS A 69 5.25 -18.81 5.16
C HIS A 69 6.79 -18.66 5.22
N ILE A 70 7.32 -17.47 5.02
CA ILE A 70 8.77 -17.20 5.16
C ILE A 70 9.19 -17.25 6.64
N ARG A 71 8.38 -16.69 7.54
CA ARG A 71 8.63 -16.79 9.00
C ARG A 71 8.63 -18.24 9.45
N ALA A 72 7.71 -19.06 8.93
CA ALA A 72 7.62 -20.48 9.24
C ALA A 72 8.85 -21.26 8.74
N VAL A 73 9.33 -20.98 7.51
CA VAL A 73 10.59 -21.57 6.98
C VAL A 73 11.77 -21.16 7.84
N GLY A 74 11.85 -19.90 8.28
CA GLY A 74 12.91 -19.43 9.18
C GLY A 74 12.92 -20.17 10.50
N LEU A 75 11.76 -20.42 11.10
CA LEU A 75 11.65 -21.21 12.34
C LEU A 75 11.95 -22.68 12.14
N ASP A 76 11.57 -23.29 11.02
CA ASP A 76 11.97 -24.66 10.70
C ASP A 76 13.50 -24.80 10.65
N ARG A 77 14.18 -23.89 9.95
CA ARG A 77 15.65 -23.85 9.90
C ARG A 77 16.27 -23.64 11.28
N PHE A 78 15.70 -22.73 12.06
CA PHE A 78 16.15 -22.44 13.43
C PHE A 78 15.99 -23.66 14.35
N ALA A 79 14.85 -24.32 14.31
CA ALA A 79 14.60 -25.54 15.08
C ALA A 79 15.57 -26.67 14.70
N ARG A 80 15.81 -26.91 13.41
CA ARG A 80 16.78 -27.89 12.91
C ARG A 80 18.22 -27.59 13.39
N GLN A 81 18.56 -26.30 13.46
CA GLN A 81 19.87 -25.91 14.02
C GLN A 81 19.96 -26.20 15.51
N LEU A 82 18.91 -25.91 16.28
CA LEU A 82 18.85 -26.27 17.71
C LEU A 82 18.88 -27.79 17.97
N GLN A 83 18.25 -28.58 17.09
CA GLN A 83 18.27 -30.06 17.20
C GLN A 83 19.68 -30.69 17.10
N LYS A 84 20.66 -29.96 16.57
CA LYS A 84 22.06 -30.38 16.59
C LYS A 84 22.66 -30.39 18.01
N HIS A 85 22.02 -29.71 18.97
CA HIS A 85 22.51 -29.54 20.33
C HIS A 85 21.68 -30.29 21.38
N ALA A 86 20.37 -30.46 21.13
CA ALA A 86 19.47 -31.20 22.03
C ALA A 86 18.37 -31.89 21.23
N PRO A 87 17.97 -33.14 21.60
CA PRO A 87 16.87 -33.82 20.93
C PRO A 87 15.52 -33.27 21.43
N PHE A 88 14.69 -32.78 20.53
CA PHE A 88 13.30 -32.36 20.81
C PHE A 88 12.46 -32.49 19.55
N ARG A 89 11.13 -32.48 19.71
CA ARG A 89 10.18 -32.32 18.60
C ARG A 89 9.72 -30.89 18.54
N TYR A 90 9.24 -30.45 17.40
CA TYR A 90 8.65 -29.10 17.25
C TYR A 90 7.49 -29.07 16.27
N ARG A 91 6.63 -28.06 16.44
CA ARG A 91 5.60 -27.69 15.51
C ARG A 91 5.64 -26.19 15.30
N VAL A 92 5.30 -25.76 14.09
CA VAL A 92 5.14 -24.34 13.73
C VAL A 92 3.68 -24.10 13.38
N LEU A 93 3.00 -23.29 14.17
CA LEU A 93 1.58 -23.02 14.05
C LEU A 93 1.34 -21.52 13.84
N GLY A 94 0.40 -21.16 12.96
CA GLY A 94 0.03 -19.77 12.73
C GLY A 94 -1.12 -19.35 13.64
N ILE A 95 -0.92 -18.29 14.41
CA ILE A 95 -1.97 -17.69 15.26
C ILE A 95 -2.47 -16.43 14.57
N PRO A 96 -3.71 -16.40 14.07
CA PRO A 96 -4.25 -15.24 13.38
C PRO A 96 -4.49 -14.08 14.35
N HIS A 97 -4.44 -12.87 13.82
CA HIS A 97 -4.74 -11.64 14.55
C HIS A 97 -6.16 -11.15 14.22
N TYR A 98 -6.98 -10.96 15.23
CA TYR A 98 -8.35 -10.46 15.12
C TYR A 98 -8.60 -9.16 15.91
N GLY A 99 -7.56 -8.33 16.03
CA GLY A 99 -7.60 -7.08 16.82
C GLY A 99 -6.98 -7.22 18.22
N HIS A 100 -7.07 -6.17 19.01
CA HIS A 100 -6.59 -6.20 20.39
C HIS A 100 -7.53 -7.05 21.25
N THR A 101 -7.04 -8.23 21.67
CA THR A 101 -7.78 -9.12 22.57
C THR A 101 -7.13 -9.11 23.94
N HIS A 102 -7.87 -8.73 24.98
CA HIS A 102 -7.44 -8.84 26.37
C HIS A 102 -7.14 -10.29 26.77
N ASN A 103 -7.59 -11.26 25.97
CA ASN A 103 -7.43 -12.70 26.21
C ASN A 103 -6.39 -13.36 25.27
N PHE A 104 -5.39 -12.62 24.83
CA PHE A 104 -4.40 -13.11 23.87
C PHE A 104 -3.77 -14.47 24.24
N ALA A 105 -3.34 -14.66 25.50
CA ALA A 105 -2.74 -15.91 25.94
C ALA A 105 -3.74 -17.07 25.88
N ALA A 106 -4.96 -16.88 26.41
CA ALA A 106 -6.01 -17.91 26.37
C ALA A 106 -6.44 -18.23 24.94
N PHE A 107 -6.54 -17.22 24.07
CA PHE A 107 -6.82 -17.41 22.64
C PHE A 107 -5.72 -18.25 21.96
N THR A 108 -4.45 -17.92 22.19
CA THR A 108 -3.31 -18.64 21.61
C THR A 108 -3.33 -20.12 22.00
N ILE A 109 -3.59 -20.44 23.28
CA ILE A 109 -3.67 -21.81 23.78
C ILE A 109 -4.83 -22.58 23.12
N LYS A 110 -6.00 -21.96 23.02
CA LYS A 110 -7.16 -22.56 22.37
C LYS A 110 -6.95 -22.79 20.89
N GLU A 111 -6.35 -21.83 20.22
CA GLU A 111 -6.04 -21.94 18.79
C GLU A 111 -5.06 -23.08 18.51
N ILE A 112 -4.03 -23.27 19.35
CA ILE A 112 -3.10 -24.41 19.28
C ILE A 112 -3.83 -25.74 19.46
N ALA A 113 -4.73 -25.83 20.45
CA ALA A 113 -5.54 -27.03 20.66
C ALA A 113 -6.42 -27.33 19.44
N TYR A 114 -7.05 -26.30 18.87
CA TYR A 114 -7.91 -26.40 17.70
C TYR A 114 -7.12 -26.88 16.46
N GLN A 115 -6.02 -26.23 16.12
CA GLN A 115 -5.20 -26.58 14.96
C GLN A 115 -4.55 -27.95 15.08
N SER A 116 -4.35 -28.44 16.29
CA SER A 116 -3.82 -29.78 16.56
C SER A 116 -4.91 -30.86 16.75
N GLU A 117 -6.18 -30.54 16.45
CA GLU A 117 -7.31 -31.43 16.68
C GLU A 117 -7.35 -31.98 18.13
N ASN A 118 -7.04 -31.11 19.08
CA ASN A 118 -6.94 -31.40 20.51
C ASN A 118 -5.85 -32.43 20.90
N THR A 119 -4.90 -32.75 20.01
CA THR A 119 -3.75 -33.62 20.37
C THR A 119 -2.72 -32.87 21.23
N ILE A 120 -2.71 -31.56 21.21
CA ILE A 120 -1.90 -30.69 22.07
C ILE A 120 -2.83 -29.92 23.01
N GLN A 121 -2.70 -30.15 24.29
CA GLN A 121 -3.37 -29.39 25.34
C GLN A 121 -2.30 -28.81 26.27
N LEU A 122 -2.13 -27.51 26.23
CA LEU A 122 -1.15 -26.81 27.05
C LEU A 122 -1.77 -26.40 28.37
N THR A 123 -1.15 -26.82 29.47
CA THR A 123 -1.56 -26.50 30.84
C THR A 123 -0.36 -26.04 31.65
N PRO A 124 -0.56 -25.35 32.80
CA PRO A 124 0.55 -24.97 33.69
C PRO A 124 1.44 -26.13 34.16
N GLU A 125 0.91 -27.36 34.22
CA GLU A 125 1.62 -28.55 34.67
C GLU A 125 2.54 -29.16 33.60
N ASN A 126 2.27 -28.85 32.31
CA ASN A 126 2.99 -29.49 31.21
C ASN A 126 3.70 -28.51 30.27
N CYS A 127 3.53 -27.21 30.43
CA CYS A 127 4.02 -26.23 29.48
C CYS A 127 4.77 -25.06 30.16
N LEU A 128 5.99 -24.81 29.69
CA LEU A 128 6.78 -23.64 29.96
C LEU A 128 6.55 -22.64 28.84
N VAL A 129 6.41 -21.35 29.14
CA VAL A 129 6.23 -20.30 28.13
C VAL A 129 7.50 -19.47 27.99
N LEU A 130 7.99 -19.28 26.77
CA LEU A 130 9.10 -18.40 26.47
C LEU A 130 8.55 -17.11 25.84
N CYS A 131 8.60 -16.01 26.56
CA CYS A 131 8.23 -14.69 26.06
C CYS A 131 8.96 -13.58 26.82
N SER A 132 9.18 -12.43 26.19
CA SER A 132 9.95 -11.31 26.74
C SER A 132 9.18 -9.98 26.77
N THR A 133 7.96 -9.94 26.23
CA THR A 133 7.10 -8.76 26.25
C THR A 133 6.37 -8.69 27.59
N PRO A 134 6.56 -7.64 28.41
CA PRO A 134 6.00 -7.56 29.77
C PRO A 134 4.49 -7.80 29.83
N GLU A 135 3.73 -7.20 28.92
CA GLU A 135 2.27 -7.34 28.86
C GLU A 135 1.85 -8.78 28.56
N VAL A 136 2.59 -9.48 27.70
CA VAL A 136 2.34 -10.88 27.35
C VAL A 136 2.71 -11.82 28.50
N ILE A 137 3.80 -11.50 29.23
CA ILE A 137 4.20 -12.23 30.44
C ILE A 137 3.05 -12.26 31.44
N LEU A 138 2.46 -11.09 31.73
CA LEU A 138 1.36 -10.98 32.69
C LEU A 138 0.15 -11.85 32.29
N LEU A 139 -0.22 -11.87 31.01
CA LEU A 139 -1.34 -12.69 30.53
C LEU A 139 -1.13 -14.19 30.74
N TYR A 140 0.10 -14.70 30.55
CA TYR A 140 0.39 -16.12 30.80
C TYR A 140 0.54 -16.41 32.30
N GLN A 141 1.06 -15.47 33.10
CA GLN A 141 1.12 -15.60 34.56
C GLN A 141 -0.28 -15.70 35.18
N GLU A 142 -1.24 -14.86 34.72
CA GLU A 142 -2.64 -14.93 35.15
C GLU A 142 -3.27 -16.30 34.89
N LEU A 143 -2.84 -16.99 33.83
CA LEU A 143 -3.26 -18.37 33.53
C LEU A 143 -2.47 -19.43 34.29
N GLY A 144 -1.52 -19.03 35.14
CA GLY A 144 -0.74 -19.91 35.98
C GLY A 144 0.51 -20.54 35.34
N PHE A 145 0.90 -20.17 34.15
CA PHE A 145 2.06 -20.75 33.47
C PHE A 145 3.38 -20.28 34.07
N ALA A 146 4.37 -21.19 34.13
CA ALA A 146 5.75 -20.84 34.36
C ALA A 146 6.36 -20.22 33.09
N ILE A 147 7.23 -19.21 33.26
CA ILE A 147 7.76 -18.40 32.15
C ILE A 147 9.29 -18.37 32.20
N VAL A 148 9.91 -18.31 31.03
CA VAL A 148 11.31 -17.93 30.85
C VAL A 148 11.39 -16.70 29.94
N THR A 149 12.20 -15.69 30.33
CA THR A 149 12.25 -14.37 29.68
C THR A 149 13.59 -14.18 28.98
N ALA A 150 13.66 -14.52 27.69
CA ALA A 150 14.93 -14.56 26.95
C ALA A 150 15.67 -13.19 26.92
N GLU A 151 14.98 -12.11 26.68
CA GLU A 151 15.59 -10.80 26.37
C GLU A 151 15.65 -9.84 27.59
N LEU A 152 15.03 -10.22 28.70
CA LEU A 152 15.02 -9.42 29.95
C LEU A 152 16.10 -9.84 30.96
N SER A 153 16.87 -10.90 30.66
CA SER A 153 17.67 -11.60 31.67
C SER A 153 19.09 -11.08 31.87
N SER A 154 19.58 -10.08 31.09
CA SER A 154 20.95 -9.56 31.23
C SER A 154 20.97 -8.10 31.69
N ALA A 155 21.68 -7.82 32.80
CA ALA A 155 21.81 -6.49 33.36
C ALA A 155 22.85 -5.62 32.63
N ASP A 156 23.83 -6.21 31.93
CA ASP A 156 25.01 -5.47 31.45
C ASP A 156 25.03 -5.17 29.93
N SER A 157 24.25 -5.85 29.12
CA SER A 157 24.02 -5.51 27.71
C SER A 157 22.71 -6.13 27.24
N ARG A 158 21.74 -5.29 26.91
CA ARG A 158 20.49 -5.75 26.31
C ARG A 158 20.77 -6.27 24.89
N PRO A 159 20.47 -7.53 24.57
CA PRO A 159 20.60 -8.03 23.20
C PRO A 159 19.61 -7.31 22.27
N ALA A 160 19.99 -7.17 21.00
CA ALA A 160 19.09 -6.63 20.01
C ALA A 160 17.87 -7.53 19.84
N THR A 161 16.70 -6.94 19.88
CA THR A 161 15.43 -7.64 19.66
C THR A 161 15.18 -7.89 18.16
N PRO A 162 14.39 -8.90 17.79
CA PRO A 162 14.03 -9.15 16.39
C PRO A 162 13.50 -7.91 15.65
N ILE A 163 12.70 -7.08 16.30
CA ILE A 163 12.15 -5.86 15.67
C ILE A 163 13.21 -4.76 15.47
N GLU A 164 14.20 -4.69 16.35
CA GLU A 164 15.32 -3.75 16.19
C GLU A 164 16.19 -4.14 15.00
N ILE A 165 16.45 -5.44 14.78
CA ILE A 165 17.15 -5.94 13.60
C ILE A 165 16.37 -5.62 12.32
N ILE A 166 15.05 -5.83 12.33
CA ILE A 166 14.19 -5.48 11.19
C ILE A 166 14.24 -3.99 10.88
N ARG A 167 14.24 -3.11 11.90
CA ARG A 167 14.38 -1.66 11.73
C ARG A 167 15.74 -1.27 11.16
N GLU A 168 16.80 -1.95 11.58
CA GLU A 168 18.14 -1.74 11.05
C GLU A 168 18.21 -2.10 9.56
N ILE A 169 17.64 -3.24 9.16
CA ILE A 169 17.49 -3.63 7.75
C ILE A 169 16.68 -2.57 6.98
N GLY A 170 15.58 -2.11 7.54
CA GLY A 170 14.71 -1.09 6.94
C GLY A 170 15.36 0.28 6.75
N GLY A 171 16.29 0.66 7.64
CA GLY A 171 17.03 1.93 7.58
C GLY A 171 18.18 1.98 6.57
N GLN A 172 18.58 0.84 5.98
CA GLN A 172 19.72 0.78 5.06
C GLN A 172 19.34 1.28 3.66
N LYS A 173 19.95 2.40 3.22
CA LYS A 173 19.74 2.98 1.88
C LYS A 173 20.46 2.24 0.74
N GLN A 174 21.34 1.29 1.04
CA GLN A 174 22.13 0.53 0.04
C GLN A 174 21.97 -0.97 0.26
N SER A 175 22.33 -1.75 -0.75
CA SER A 175 22.17 -3.21 -0.81
C SER A 175 22.50 -3.88 0.53
N TRP A 176 21.49 -4.50 1.12
CA TRP A 176 21.65 -5.30 2.32
C TRP A 176 22.56 -6.51 2.04
N SER A 177 23.39 -6.84 3.00
CA SER A 177 24.26 -8.03 2.94
C SER A 177 24.10 -8.81 4.25
N ALA A 178 23.67 -10.06 4.15
CA ALA A 178 23.54 -10.98 5.29
C ALA A 178 24.86 -11.09 6.08
N GLY A 179 25.99 -11.01 5.39
CA GLY A 179 27.31 -11.11 6.01
C GLY A 179 27.65 -10.02 7.04
N LYS A 180 26.98 -8.87 7.00
CA LYS A 180 27.22 -7.79 7.99
C LYS A 180 26.55 -8.05 9.34
N LEU A 181 25.44 -8.81 9.36
CA LEU A 181 24.72 -9.16 10.58
C LEU A 181 24.91 -10.64 10.97
N ALA A 182 25.37 -11.48 10.04
CA ALA A 182 25.62 -12.89 10.29
C ALA A 182 26.65 -13.08 11.40
N GLY A 183 26.28 -13.81 12.44
CA GLY A 183 27.16 -14.14 13.55
C GLY A 183 27.25 -13.07 14.66
N THR A 184 26.77 -11.85 14.44
CA THR A 184 26.80 -10.78 15.47
C THR A 184 25.46 -10.63 16.18
N GLN A 185 24.34 -10.65 15.44
CA GLN A 185 22.99 -10.47 15.99
C GLN A 185 21.99 -11.47 15.41
N LEU A 186 22.05 -11.74 14.10
CA LEU A 186 21.13 -12.62 13.40
C LEU A 186 21.62 -14.07 13.49
N ALA A 187 20.75 -15.01 13.89
CA ALA A 187 21.09 -16.44 13.88
C ALA A 187 21.45 -16.91 12.47
N ALA A 188 22.41 -17.83 12.35
CA ALA A 188 22.89 -18.32 11.05
C ALA A 188 21.77 -18.90 10.17
N SER A 189 20.74 -19.51 10.77
CA SER A 189 19.55 -20.00 10.09
C SER A 189 18.77 -18.91 9.36
N HIS A 190 18.69 -17.69 9.94
CA HIS A 190 18.01 -16.56 9.33
C HIS A 190 18.93 -15.78 8.37
N ALA A 191 20.23 -15.77 8.60
CA ALA A 191 21.17 -15.22 7.63
C ALA A 191 21.08 -15.98 6.29
N SER A 192 21.13 -17.33 6.35
CA SER A 192 20.96 -18.18 5.16
C SER A 192 19.56 -18.07 4.52
N LEU A 193 18.51 -17.82 5.34
CA LEU A 193 17.18 -17.58 4.81
C LEU A 193 17.15 -16.33 3.90
N PHE A 194 17.79 -15.25 4.32
CA PHE A 194 17.82 -14.00 3.55
C PHE A 194 18.79 -14.05 2.35
N GLU A 195 19.74 -15.00 2.34
CA GLU A 195 20.54 -15.31 1.14
C GLU A 195 19.71 -16.04 0.09
N ASP A 196 18.85 -16.99 0.51
CA ASP A 196 17.97 -17.74 -0.38
C ASP A 196 16.74 -16.94 -0.85
N PHE A 197 16.29 -15.95 -0.06
CA PHE A 197 15.15 -15.07 -0.34
C PHE A 197 15.57 -13.59 -0.29
N PRO A 198 16.44 -13.14 -1.22
CA PRO A 198 17.00 -11.78 -1.18
C PRO A 198 15.96 -10.68 -1.37
N GLU A 199 14.80 -10.98 -1.93
CA GLU A 199 13.65 -10.08 -2.05
C GLU A 199 13.06 -9.68 -0.69
N VAL A 200 13.20 -10.51 0.36
CA VAL A 200 12.63 -10.25 1.69
C VAL A 200 13.28 -9.03 2.34
N PRO A 201 14.62 -8.96 2.55
CA PRO A 201 15.25 -7.77 3.11
C PRO A 201 15.08 -6.53 2.22
N GLN A 202 15.01 -6.67 0.89
CA GLN A 202 14.72 -5.57 -0.02
C GLN A 202 13.30 -5.02 0.20
N ARG A 203 12.32 -5.90 0.40
CA ARG A 203 10.94 -5.51 0.73
C ARG A 203 10.86 -4.79 2.07
N ILE A 204 11.54 -5.30 3.10
CA ILE A 204 11.62 -4.64 4.41
C ILE A 204 12.15 -3.22 4.25
N ALA A 205 13.26 -3.03 3.51
CA ALA A 205 13.84 -1.71 3.30
C ALA A 205 12.84 -0.74 2.64
N ARG A 206 12.12 -1.20 1.60
CA ARG A 206 11.10 -0.37 0.93
C ARG A 206 9.93 -0.01 1.84
N LEU A 207 9.40 -0.97 2.61
CA LEU A 207 8.30 -0.71 3.56
C LEU A 207 8.66 0.35 4.60
N TYR A 208 9.89 0.33 5.09
CA TYR A 208 10.33 1.31 6.07
C TYR A 208 10.63 2.68 5.48
N GLN A 209 10.97 2.76 4.20
CA GLN A 209 11.26 4.00 3.47
C GLN A 209 10.02 4.58 2.78
N ASP A 210 8.93 3.83 2.68
CA ASP A 210 7.70 4.26 2.03
C ASP A 210 6.98 5.33 2.87
N PRO A 211 6.84 6.58 2.39
CA PRO A 211 6.16 7.63 3.13
C PRO A 211 4.64 7.47 3.16
N LEU A 212 4.08 6.65 2.27
CA LEU A 212 2.62 6.50 2.09
C LEU A 212 2.01 5.56 3.12
N THR A 213 2.81 4.68 3.76
CA THR A 213 2.30 3.70 4.71
C THR A 213 2.67 4.02 6.15
N ASN A 214 1.71 3.79 7.05
CA ASN A 214 1.94 3.84 8.48
C ASN A 214 2.55 2.50 9.00
N GLN A 215 2.68 2.38 10.32
CA GLN A 215 3.24 1.19 10.98
C GLN A 215 2.42 -0.09 10.70
N GLU A 216 1.13 0.05 10.49
CA GLU A 216 0.17 -1.05 10.30
C GLU A 216 0.00 -1.44 8.83
N GLY A 217 0.65 -0.73 7.90
CA GLY A 217 0.53 -0.95 6.46
C GLY A 217 -0.71 -0.29 5.85
N SER A 218 -1.39 0.56 6.61
CA SER A 218 -2.46 1.42 6.10
C SER A 218 -1.88 2.69 5.52
N LEU A 219 -2.57 3.29 4.54
CA LEU A 219 -2.15 4.57 3.98
C LEU A 219 -2.19 5.68 5.04
N THR A 220 -1.18 6.55 5.02
CA THR A 220 -1.08 7.70 5.95
C THR A 220 -2.06 8.81 5.65
N THR A 221 -2.58 8.86 4.42
CA THR A 221 -3.61 9.81 4.00
C THR A 221 -4.97 9.36 4.50
N ALA A 222 -5.68 10.24 5.20
CA ALA A 222 -7.04 9.99 5.67
C ALA A 222 -8.02 10.02 4.48
N ARG A 223 -8.16 8.90 3.77
CA ARG A 223 -9.20 8.72 2.74
C ARG A 223 -10.38 7.98 3.33
N ASN A 224 -11.59 8.43 2.99
CA ASN A 224 -12.78 7.62 3.22
C ASN A 224 -12.88 6.56 2.10
N TYR A 225 -12.23 5.40 2.33
CA TYR A 225 -12.16 4.31 1.35
C TYR A 225 -13.54 3.80 0.90
N SER A 226 -14.56 3.88 1.75
CA SER A 226 -15.90 3.42 1.41
C SER A 226 -16.59 4.34 0.40
N SER A 227 -16.46 5.66 0.55
CA SER A 227 -17.00 6.63 -0.42
C SER A 227 -16.15 6.66 -1.70
N TYR A 228 -14.83 6.56 -1.57
CA TYR A 228 -13.89 6.48 -2.69
C TYR A 228 -14.18 5.26 -3.57
N ALA A 229 -14.21 4.06 -3.01
CA ALA A 229 -14.49 2.83 -3.75
C ALA A 229 -15.88 2.85 -4.42
N ARG A 230 -16.89 3.41 -3.75
CA ARG A 230 -18.25 3.55 -4.33
C ARG A 230 -18.23 4.46 -5.55
N GLY A 231 -17.66 5.65 -5.44
CA GLY A 231 -17.54 6.59 -6.57
C GLY A 231 -16.73 6.03 -7.73
N MET A 232 -15.67 5.25 -7.45
CA MET A 232 -14.87 4.57 -8.47
C MET A 232 -15.67 3.46 -9.16
N ASN A 233 -16.45 2.67 -8.42
CA ASN A 233 -17.22 1.56 -8.97
C ASN A 233 -18.39 2.03 -9.86
N GLU A 234 -18.98 3.20 -9.56
CA GLU A 234 -20.04 3.79 -10.40
C GLU A 234 -19.58 4.09 -11.83
N ILE A 235 -18.31 4.40 -12.03
CA ILE A 235 -17.73 4.75 -13.34
C ILE A 235 -16.80 3.68 -13.90
N ILE A 236 -16.63 2.55 -13.21
CA ILE A 236 -15.63 1.53 -13.59
C ILE A 236 -15.90 0.96 -14.97
N ARG A 237 -17.17 0.76 -15.31
CA ARG A 237 -17.58 0.28 -16.64
C ARG A 237 -17.15 1.24 -17.76
N LEU A 238 -17.27 2.55 -17.53
CA LEU A 238 -16.81 3.56 -18.50
C LEU A 238 -15.30 3.53 -18.64
N LYS A 239 -14.59 3.41 -17.51
CA LYS A 239 -13.13 3.29 -17.49
C LYS A 239 -12.65 2.06 -18.26
N TYR A 240 -13.35 0.93 -18.10
CA TYR A 240 -13.07 -0.28 -18.86
C TYR A 240 -13.28 -0.07 -20.38
N LEU A 241 -14.42 0.50 -20.78
CA LEU A 241 -14.73 0.75 -22.19
C LEU A 241 -13.72 1.69 -22.86
N ASP A 242 -13.13 2.62 -22.13
CA ASP A 242 -12.08 3.51 -22.63
C ASP A 242 -10.82 2.76 -23.11
N ILE A 243 -10.51 1.60 -22.53
CA ILE A 243 -9.25 0.86 -22.75
C ILE A 243 -9.46 -0.54 -23.35
N LYS A 244 -10.70 -1.07 -23.35
CA LYS A 244 -11.01 -2.45 -23.72
C LYS A 244 -10.35 -2.91 -25.01
N ASN A 245 -10.45 -2.12 -26.07
CA ASN A 245 -9.94 -2.48 -27.41
C ASN A 245 -8.40 -2.49 -27.49
N ALA A 246 -7.73 -1.90 -26.50
CA ALA A 246 -6.28 -1.86 -26.45
C ALA A 246 -5.66 -2.99 -25.62
N ILE A 247 -6.45 -3.72 -24.85
CA ILE A 247 -5.99 -4.83 -24.02
C ILE A 247 -5.51 -5.98 -24.88
N ARG A 248 -4.32 -6.50 -24.60
CA ARG A 248 -3.77 -7.74 -25.14
C ARG A 248 -4.06 -8.87 -24.16
N SER A 249 -4.61 -9.99 -24.64
CA SER A 249 -4.81 -11.22 -23.87
C SER A 249 -3.48 -11.83 -23.43
N GLY A 250 -3.51 -12.63 -22.38
CA GLY A 250 -2.36 -13.27 -21.75
C GLY A 250 -2.23 -12.84 -20.31
N ARG A 251 -1.10 -12.33 -19.88
CA ARG A 251 -0.90 -11.81 -18.53
C ARG A 251 -1.27 -10.32 -18.47
N ILE A 252 -2.36 -10.01 -17.78
CA ILE A 252 -2.92 -8.66 -17.64
C ILE A 252 -2.74 -8.20 -16.21
N VAL A 253 -2.13 -7.04 -16.00
CA VAL A 253 -1.83 -6.47 -14.69
C VAL A 253 -2.52 -5.12 -14.53
N ASP A 254 -3.34 -4.95 -13.49
CA ASP A 254 -3.94 -3.68 -13.07
C ASP A 254 -3.15 -3.12 -11.89
N GLU A 255 -2.49 -2.01 -12.11
CA GLU A 255 -1.59 -1.35 -11.16
C GLU A 255 -2.32 -0.23 -10.41
N GLY A 256 -2.43 -0.34 -9.07
CA GLY A 256 -3.34 0.47 -8.27
C GLY A 256 -4.78 -0.01 -8.44
N CYS A 257 -4.97 -1.34 -8.36
CA CYS A 257 -6.23 -2.00 -8.72
C CYS A 257 -7.36 -1.78 -7.72
N ALA A 258 -7.11 -1.11 -6.60
CA ALA A 258 -8.04 -0.96 -5.49
C ALA A 258 -8.67 -2.31 -5.09
N ASP A 259 -9.99 -2.41 -5.05
CA ASP A 259 -10.73 -3.63 -4.69
C ASP A 259 -10.90 -4.62 -5.88
N GLY A 260 -10.26 -4.37 -7.04
CA GLY A 260 -10.30 -5.23 -8.22
C GLY A 260 -11.54 -5.06 -9.10
N ALA A 261 -12.30 -3.99 -8.94
CA ALA A 261 -13.51 -3.76 -9.73
C ALA A 261 -13.25 -3.73 -11.25
N LEU A 262 -12.11 -3.14 -11.69
CA LEU A 262 -11.73 -3.13 -13.10
C LEU A 262 -11.43 -4.54 -13.61
N LEU A 263 -10.75 -5.37 -12.83
CA LEU A 263 -10.48 -6.75 -13.20
C LEU A 263 -11.76 -7.58 -13.30
N ALA A 264 -12.78 -7.29 -12.49
CA ALA A 264 -14.10 -7.91 -12.61
C ALA A 264 -14.80 -7.54 -13.92
N GLU A 265 -14.63 -6.31 -14.41
CA GLU A 265 -15.12 -5.89 -15.75
C GLU A 265 -14.32 -6.53 -16.91
N ILE A 266 -13.03 -6.77 -16.72
CA ILE A 266 -12.14 -7.38 -17.72
C ILE A 266 -12.38 -8.88 -17.85
N SER A 267 -12.58 -9.58 -16.75
CA SER A 267 -12.58 -11.04 -16.69
C SER A 267 -13.54 -11.74 -17.65
N PRO A 268 -14.77 -11.26 -17.92
CA PRO A 268 -15.68 -11.91 -18.87
C PRO A 268 -15.22 -11.85 -20.33
N ASP A 269 -14.48 -10.81 -20.69
CA ASP A 269 -14.00 -10.62 -22.07
C ASP A 269 -12.62 -11.30 -22.31
N PHE A 270 -11.90 -11.66 -21.22
CA PHE A 270 -10.57 -12.27 -21.28
C PHE A 270 -10.48 -13.54 -20.41
N PRO A 271 -11.35 -14.55 -20.62
CA PRO A 271 -11.48 -15.70 -19.71
C PRO A 271 -10.24 -16.61 -19.68
N ASP A 272 -9.42 -16.60 -20.73
CA ASP A 272 -8.19 -17.39 -20.83
C ASP A 272 -6.92 -16.61 -20.39
N SER A 273 -7.09 -15.42 -19.85
CA SER A 273 -5.99 -14.56 -19.39
C SER A 273 -5.75 -14.74 -17.89
N ASP A 274 -4.48 -14.60 -17.49
CA ASP A 274 -4.11 -14.48 -16.08
C ASP A 274 -4.23 -13.01 -15.67
N LEU A 275 -5.10 -12.72 -14.71
CA LEU A 275 -5.37 -11.37 -14.24
C LEU A 275 -4.68 -11.11 -12.90
N PHE A 276 -3.99 -9.99 -12.80
CA PHE A 276 -3.26 -9.61 -11.59
C PHE A 276 -3.62 -8.19 -11.17
N GLY A 277 -3.92 -8.03 -9.88
CA GLY A 277 -4.07 -6.72 -9.25
C GLY A 277 -2.92 -6.45 -8.32
N ILE A 278 -2.40 -5.23 -8.31
CA ILE A 278 -1.41 -4.77 -7.35
C ILE A 278 -1.95 -3.54 -6.64
N ASP A 279 -1.98 -3.56 -5.31
CA ASP A 279 -2.34 -2.39 -4.51
C ASP A 279 -1.60 -2.42 -3.16
N LEU A 280 -1.39 -1.22 -2.59
CA LEU A 280 -0.69 -1.04 -1.34
C LEU A 280 -1.64 -1.11 -0.12
N SER A 281 -2.94 -0.94 -0.31
CA SER A 281 -3.92 -0.86 0.77
C SER A 281 -4.34 -2.23 1.27
N SER A 282 -4.17 -2.48 2.56
CA SER A 282 -4.65 -3.71 3.23
C SER A 282 -6.18 -3.81 3.25
N GLU A 283 -6.88 -2.68 3.25
CA GLU A 283 -8.34 -2.63 3.17
C GLU A 283 -8.81 -3.11 1.80
N PHE A 284 -8.17 -2.65 0.72
CA PHE A 284 -8.49 -3.10 -0.63
C PHE A 284 -8.14 -4.57 -0.85
N ALA A 285 -7.05 -5.07 -0.27
CA ALA A 285 -6.73 -6.50 -0.29
C ALA A 285 -7.88 -7.34 0.30
N SER A 286 -8.47 -6.91 1.41
CA SER A 286 -9.59 -7.59 2.05
C SER A 286 -10.84 -7.60 1.16
N ARG A 287 -11.19 -6.46 0.57
CA ARG A 287 -12.35 -6.31 -0.34
C ARG A 287 -12.17 -7.10 -1.64
N PHE A 288 -10.94 -7.14 -2.18
CA PHE A 288 -10.61 -7.96 -3.34
C PHE A 288 -10.89 -9.45 -3.07
N LEU A 289 -10.47 -9.95 -1.90
CA LEU A 289 -10.75 -11.34 -1.50
C LEU A 289 -12.26 -11.59 -1.31
N GLU A 290 -13.01 -10.61 -0.84
CA GLU A 290 -14.47 -10.71 -0.75
C GLU A 290 -15.11 -10.84 -2.14
N ARG A 291 -14.71 -10.02 -3.14
CA ARG A 291 -15.13 -10.16 -4.55
C ARG A 291 -14.79 -11.53 -5.12
N GLN A 292 -13.58 -12.02 -4.84
CA GLN A 292 -13.15 -13.33 -5.30
C GLN A 292 -14.02 -14.45 -4.71
N ARG A 293 -14.33 -14.38 -3.43
CA ARG A 293 -15.25 -15.34 -2.76
C ARG A 293 -16.69 -15.23 -3.26
N ALA A 294 -17.13 -14.03 -3.61
CA ALA A 294 -18.44 -13.79 -4.21
C ALA A 294 -18.54 -14.29 -5.67
N GLY A 295 -17.41 -14.71 -6.28
CA GLY A 295 -17.37 -15.19 -7.67
C GLY A 295 -17.48 -14.08 -8.72
N GLU A 296 -17.20 -12.81 -8.36
CA GLU A 296 -17.35 -11.67 -9.25
C GLU A 296 -16.36 -11.69 -10.42
N PHE A 297 -15.28 -12.46 -10.35
CA PHE A 297 -14.33 -12.67 -11.44
C PHE A 297 -14.70 -13.85 -12.36
N GLY A 298 -15.85 -14.47 -12.15
CA GLY A 298 -16.28 -15.64 -12.93
C GLY A 298 -15.29 -16.80 -12.81
N GLY A 299 -14.92 -17.40 -13.94
CA GLY A 299 -13.95 -18.50 -14.01
C GLY A 299 -12.51 -18.06 -14.29
N ALA A 300 -12.24 -16.76 -14.32
CA ALA A 300 -10.91 -16.24 -14.62
C ALA A 300 -9.92 -16.50 -13.47
N TYR A 301 -8.65 -16.69 -13.84
CA TYR A 301 -7.56 -16.80 -12.89
C TYR A 301 -7.14 -15.41 -12.44
N VAL A 302 -7.41 -15.05 -11.18
CA VAL A 302 -7.18 -13.70 -10.68
C VAL A 302 -6.37 -13.75 -9.39
N HIS A 303 -5.29 -12.96 -9.33
CA HIS A 303 -4.41 -12.81 -8.18
C HIS A 303 -4.30 -11.37 -7.73
N PHE A 304 -4.19 -11.18 -6.41
CA PHE A 304 -3.89 -9.90 -5.80
C PHE A 304 -2.52 -9.92 -5.14
N PHE A 305 -1.71 -8.91 -5.46
CA PHE A 305 -0.45 -8.64 -4.78
C PHE A 305 -0.59 -7.41 -3.90
N HIS A 306 -0.59 -7.63 -2.59
CA HIS A 306 -0.51 -6.55 -1.61
C HIS A 306 0.93 -6.02 -1.58
N ARG A 307 1.28 -5.11 -2.50
CA ARG A 307 2.64 -4.62 -2.75
C ARG A 307 2.64 -3.15 -3.17
N ASN A 308 3.78 -2.49 -2.96
CA ASN A 308 4.05 -1.21 -3.59
C ASN A 308 4.28 -1.40 -5.09
N LEU A 309 3.85 -0.43 -5.93
CA LEU A 309 3.99 -0.49 -7.39
C LEU A 309 5.45 -0.48 -7.86
N PHE A 310 6.39 -0.06 -7.01
CA PHE A 310 7.83 -0.15 -7.26
C PHE A 310 8.44 -1.50 -6.90
N ASP A 311 7.67 -2.41 -6.31
CA ASP A 311 8.14 -3.77 -6.05
C ASP A 311 8.22 -4.57 -7.34
N ARG A 312 9.33 -5.30 -7.51
CA ARG A 312 9.50 -6.18 -8.66
C ARG A 312 8.72 -7.47 -8.44
N VAL A 313 7.47 -7.47 -8.88
CA VAL A 313 6.58 -8.63 -8.77
C VAL A 313 6.71 -9.57 -9.95
N PHE A 314 7.04 -9.02 -11.13
CA PHE A 314 7.12 -9.78 -12.37
C PHE A 314 8.54 -9.78 -12.96
N GLU A 315 8.87 -10.89 -13.59
CA GLU A 315 10.09 -11.06 -14.36
C GLU A 315 10.08 -10.20 -15.64
N PRO A 316 11.25 -9.94 -16.24
CA PRO A 316 11.31 -9.25 -17.52
C PRO A 316 10.53 -10.00 -18.62
N GLU A 317 9.93 -9.25 -19.52
CA GLU A 317 9.29 -9.78 -20.74
C GLU A 317 8.20 -10.83 -20.45
N SER A 318 7.43 -10.63 -19.40
CA SER A 318 6.43 -11.60 -18.94
C SER A 318 5.00 -11.10 -18.99
N ILE A 319 4.76 -9.80 -19.22
CA ILE A 319 3.45 -9.17 -19.19
C ILE A 319 2.99 -8.82 -20.60
N ASP A 320 1.73 -9.10 -20.93
CA ASP A 320 1.10 -8.75 -22.20
C ASP A 320 0.39 -7.39 -22.14
N THR A 321 -0.24 -7.07 -21.00
CA THR A 321 -0.87 -5.76 -20.76
C THR A 321 -0.65 -5.30 -19.33
N THR A 322 -0.16 -4.08 -19.16
CA THR A 322 -0.16 -3.33 -17.88
C THR A 322 -1.17 -2.20 -17.98
N ILE A 323 -2.04 -2.07 -17.00
CA ILE A 323 -3.06 -1.02 -16.90
C ILE A 323 -2.72 -0.13 -15.71
N CYS A 324 -2.68 1.18 -15.93
CA CYS A 324 -2.57 2.21 -14.89
C CYS A 324 -3.80 3.11 -15.03
N ASN A 325 -4.78 2.92 -14.14
CA ASN A 325 -6.03 3.64 -14.21
C ASN A 325 -6.19 4.57 -13.01
N SER A 326 -6.00 5.87 -13.21
CA SER A 326 -6.03 6.90 -12.16
C SER A 326 -5.02 6.63 -11.04
N THR A 327 -3.75 6.39 -11.40
CA THR A 327 -2.69 5.95 -10.47
C THR A 327 -1.40 6.78 -10.61
N LEU A 328 -1.08 7.25 -11.81
CA LEU A 328 0.22 7.90 -12.07
C LEU A 328 0.32 9.29 -11.44
N HIS A 329 -0.78 10.01 -11.26
CA HIS A 329 -0.80 11.26 -10.52
C HIS A 329 -0.46 11.06 -9.03
N GLU A 330 -0.78 9.90 -8.45
CA GLU A 330 -0.35 9.54 -7.09
C GLU A 330 1.15 9.25 -7.04
N ILE A 331 1.71 8.52 -8.04
CA ILE A 331 3.15 8.27 -8.14
C ILE A 331 3.93 9.59 -8.27
N TRP A 332 3.40 10.54 -9.02
CA TRP A 332 3.96 11.89 -9.11
C TRP A 332 3.94 12.60 -7.76
N SER A 333 2.76 12.67 -7.16
CA SER A 333 2.48 13.55 -6.02
C SER A 333 3.11 13.06 -4.72
N TYR A 334 3.17 11.75 -4.52
CA TYR A 334 3.72 11.12 -3.30
C TYR A 334 5.15 10.59 -3.47
N GLY A 335 5.70 10.68 -4.68
CA GLY A 335 7.10 10.34 -4.99
C GLY A 335 7.96 11.59 -5.22
N ASP A 336 9.04 11.39 -5.98
CA ASP A 336 9.95 12.46 -6.41
C ASP A 336 9.55 13.01 -7.80
N GLY A 337 8.24 13.24 -8.03
CA GLY A 337 7.70 13.80 -9.26
C GLY A 337 8.15 13.06 -10.51
N GLU A 338 8.78 13.76 -11.47
CA GLU A 338 9.25 13.21 -12.75
C GLU A 338 10.18 12.01 -12.57
N THR A 339 11.06 12.01 -11.56
CA THR A 339 12.00 10.91 -11.31
C THR A 339 11.28 9.61 -11.00
N SER A 340 10.27 9.66 -10.13
CA SER A 340 9.47 8.49 -9.76
C SER A 340 8.67 7.96 -10.94
N VAL A 341 7.99 8.84 -11.68
CA VAL A 341 7.19 8.43 -12.86
C VAL A 341 8.09 7.81 -13.93
N ARG A 342 9.24 8.42 -14.26
CA ARG A 342 10.18 7.86 -15.24
C ARG A 342 10.74 6.51 -14.82
N SER A 343 11.10 6.35 -13.55
CA SER A 343 11.60 5.08 -13.01
C SER A 343 10.55 3.98 -13.10
N TYR A 344 9.32 4.31 -12.73
CA TYR A 344 8.17 3.41 -12.83
C TYR A 344 7.93 2.97 -14.29
N LEU A 345 7.85 3.92 -15.22
CA LEU A 345 7.61 3.63 -16.65
C LEU A 345 8.73 2.78 -17.27
N ALA A 346 9.99 3.03 -16.90
CA ALA A 346 11.12 2.22 -17.36
C ALA A 346 11.03 0.77 -16.87
N GLU A 347 10.59 0.55 -15.62
CA GLU A 347 10.36 -0.80 -15.10
C GLU A 347 9.20 -1.49 -15.84
N LYS A 348 8.12 -0.77 -16.20
CA LYS A 348 7.01 -1.35 -16.99
C LYS A 348 7.48 -1.75 -18.38
N LEU A 349 8.32 -0.93 -19.04
CA LEU A 349 8.90 -1.32 -20.32
C LEU A 349 9.72 -2.61 -20.21
N ARG A 350 10.47 -2.80 -19.12
CA ARG A 350 11.26 -4.01 -18.88
C ARG A 350 10.37 -5.26 -18.70
N GLN A 351 9.25 -5.11 -18.00
CA GLN A 351 8.33 -6.22 -17.67
C GLN A 351 7.45 -6.65 -18.87
N LEU A 352 7.10 -5.73 -19.76
CA LEU A 352 6.28 -6.02 -20.91
C LEU A 352 7.03 -6.91 -21.92
N ARG A 353 6.34 -7.84 -22.55
CA ARG A 353 6.84 -8.58 -23.72
C ARG A 353 7.00 -7.67 -24.93
N PRO A 354 7.81 -8.02 -25.93
CA PRO A 354 7.75 -7.37 -27.24
C PRO A 354 6.32 -7.40 -27.79
N GLY A 355 5.76 -6.25 -28.16
CA GLY A 355 4.36 -6.09 -28.56
C GLY A 355 3.36 -6.01 -27.38
N GLY A 356 3.81 -6.11 -26.14
CA GLY A 356 2.99 -5.88 -24.95
C GLY A 356 2.68 -4.39 -24.75
N ARG A 357 1.58 -4.08 -24.08
CA ARG A 357 1.03 -2.73 -23.96
C ARG A 357 0.97 -2.22 -22.54
N LEU A 358 1.33 -0.96 -22.38
CA LEU A 358 1.02 -0.14 -21.22
C LEU A 358 -0.16 0.76 -21.56
N LEU A 359 -1.23 0.64 -20.81
CA LEU A 359 -2.46 1.43 -20.95
C LEU A 359 -2.54 2.39 -19.77
N ILE A 360 -2.47 3.67 -20.04
CA ILE A 360 -2.61 4.73 -19.03
C ILE A 360 -3.93 5.42 -19.27
N ARG A 361 -4.82 5.40 -18.28
CA ARG A 361 -6.00 6.23 -18.22
C ARG A 361 -5.93 7.08 -16.96
N ASP A 362 -5.67 8.36 -17.13
CA ASP A 362 -5.42 9.24 -15.99
C ASP A 362 -5.90 10.67 -16.28
N VAL A 363 -5.79 11.52 -15.29
CA VAL A 363 -5.93 12.97 -15.43
C VAL A 363 -4.78 13.53 -16.26
N VAL A 364 -4.95 14.73 -16.81
CA VAL A 364 -3.95 15.33 -17.70
C VAL A 364 -4.03 16.84 -17.65
N GLY A 365 -2.89 17.52 -17.69
CA GLY A 365 -2.80 18.95 -17.83
C GLY A 365 -3.22 19.43 -19.25
N PRO A 366 -3.70 20.67 -19.37
CA PRO A 366 -4.03 21.26 -20.66
C PRO A 366 -2.75 21.58 -21.45
N ASN A 367 -2.83 21.46 -22.77
CA ASN A 367 -1.85 22.08 -23.65
C ASN A 367 -1.82 23.59 -23.40
N GLU A 368 -0.67 24.23 -23.59
CA GLU A 368 -0.49 25.66 -23.31
C GLU A 368 -0.87 26.04 -21.87
N GLY A 369 -0.56 25.19 -20.89
CA GLY A 369 -0.96 25.34 -19.48
C GLY A 369 -0.57 26.67 -18.84
N GLU A 370 0.51 27.31 -19.34
CA GLU A 370 0.95 28.64 -18.87
C GLU A 370 0.20 29.82 -19.51
N ARG A 371 -0.71 29.56 -20.45
CA ARG A 371 -1.57 30.60 -21.04
C ARG A 371 -2.49 31.18 -19.98
N GLU A 372 -2.49 32.49 -19.83
CA GLU A 372 -3.38 33.21 -18.93
C GLU A 372 -4.84 33.14 -19.39
N VAL A 373 -5.73 32.88 -18.44
CA VAL A 373 -7.19 32.85 -18.64
C VAL A 373 -7.90 33.60 -17.54
N LEU A 374 -9.18 33.91 -17.78
CA LEU A 374 -10.08 34.41 -16.77
C LEU A 374 -11.04 33.31 -16.33
N LEU A 375 -11.00 32.96 -15.06
CA LEU A 375 -11.88 31.98 -14.43
C LEU A 375 -12.97 32.72 -13.63
N TRP A 376 -14.22 32.52 -14.00
CA TRP A 376 -15.34 32.90 -13.16
C TRP A 376 -15.77 31.71 -12.31
N CYS A 377 -16.09 31.99 -11.03
CA CYS A 377 -16.65 31.01 -10.09
C CYS A 377 -17.95 31.58 -9.51
N SER A 378 -18.98 30.75 -9.43
CA SER A 378 -20.27 31.15 -8.85
C SER A 378 -20.11 31.48 -7.35
N ASP A 379 -20.75 32.58 -6.95
CA ASP A 379 -20.92 32.99 -5.55
C ASP A 379 -22.36 32.77 -5.06
N ALA A 380 -23.25 32.28 -5.92
CA ALA A 380 -24.65 32.04 -5.66
C ALA A 380 -25.04 30.57 -5.46
N ASP A 381 -24.08 29.63 -5.62
CA ASP A 381 -24.31 28.20 -5.54
C ASP A 381 -23.98 27.59 -4.15
N GLY A 382 -23.81 28.45 -3.15
CA GLY A 382 -23.52 28.08 -1.75
C GLY A 382 -23.21 29.30 -0.89
N GLN A 383 -22.65 29.05 0.30
CA GLN A 383 -22.21 30.12 1.19
C GLN A 383 -20.99 30.81 0.61
N ASN A 384 -21.12 32.13 0.37
CA ASN A 384 -20.02 32.94 -0.10
C ASN A 384 -19.34 33.64 1.07
N LEU A 385 -18.15 33.15 1.46
CA LEU A 385 -17.34 33.66 2.55
C LEU A 385 -16.19 34.51 2.01
N LEU A 386 -15.69 35.44 2.82
CA LEU A 386 -14.48 36.19 2.49
C LEU A 386 -13.24 35.27 2.50
N ALA A 387 -12.27 35.55 1.65
CA ALA A 387 -11.03 34.78 1.58
C ALA A 387 -10.32 34.65 2.93
N THR A 388 -10.31 35.73 3.73
CA THR A 388 -9.72 35.75 5.08
C THR A 388 -10.46 34.85 6.08
N GLU A 389 -11.79 34.77 5.99
CA GLU A 389 -12.61 33.90 6.84
C GLU A 389 -12.40 32.43 6.51
N ILE A 390 -12.35 32.09 5.21
CA ILE A 390 -12.16 30.74 4.70
C ILE A 390 -10.82 30.17 5.14
N VAL A 391 -9.73 30.94 4.99
CA VAL A 391 -8.36 30.52 5.35
C VAL A 391 -8.23 30.27 6.86
N GLN A 392 -8.93 31.05 7.69
CA GLN A 392 -8.91 30.88 9.14
C GLN A 392 -9.79 29.73 9.64
N HIS A 393 -10.72 29.26 8.85
CA HIS A 393 -11.61 28.16 9.18
C HIS A 393 -10.83 26.84 9.16
N LYS A 394 -10.83 26.12 10.30
CA LYS A 394 -10.05 24.88 10.44
C LYS A 394 -10.79 23.62 10.02
N ASP A 395 -12.12 23.70 9.96
CA ASP A 395 -12.94 22.56 9.54
C ASP A 395 -12.74 22.29 8.03
N ARG A 396 -12.53 21.02 7.69
CA ARG A 396 -12.42 20.49 6.33
C ARG A 396 -13.36 19.30 6.17
N SER A 397 -14.43 19.25 6.99
CA SER A 397 -15.44 18.20 6.89
C SER A 397 -16.19 18.30 5.56
N THR A 398 -16.60 17.14 5.06
CA THR A 398 -17.44 17.04 3.85
C THR A 398 -18.69 17.90 3.95
N GLU A 399 -19.35 17.90 5.10
CA GLU A 399 -20.57 18.65 5.36
C GLU A 399 -20.33 20.14 5.20
N TRP A 400 -19.27 20.68 5.78
CA TRP A 400 -18.93 22.10 5.67
C TRP A 400 -18.52 22.48 4.24
N LEU A 401 -17.65 21.70 3.60
CA LEU A 401 -17.18 21.94 2.24
C LEU A 401 -18.31 22.02 1.23
N ARG A 402 -19.34 21.18 1.39
CA ARG A 402 -20.54 21.17 0.54
C ARG A 402 -21.42 22.41 0.70
N THR A 403 -21.31 23.11 1.82
CA THR A 403 -22.07 24.37 2.01
C THR A 403 -21.45 25.54 1.24
N LEU A 404 -20.16 25.48 0.89
CA LEU A 404 -19.44 26.60 0.28
C LEU A 404 -19.82 26.82 -1.18
N SER A 405 -19.89 28.09 -1.59
CA SER A 405 -19.97 28.44 -3.01
C SER A 405 -18.71 28.01 -3.77
N THR A 406 -18.80 27.86 -5.08
CA THR A 406 -17.65 27.56 -5.93
C THR A 406 -16.56 28.63 -5.80
N ARG A 407 -16.93 29.90 -5.65
CA ARG A 407 -15.98 30.98 -5.39
C ARG A 407 -15.27 30.82 -4.04
N SER A 408 -15.99 30.48 -3.00
CA SER A 408 -15.38 30.20 -1.68
C SER A 408 -14.47 29.00 -1.72
N ARG A 409 -14.86 27.92 -2.39
CA ARG A 409 -14.01 26.73 -2.60
C ARG A 409 -12.74 27.07 -3.39
N PHE A 410 -12.78 28.05 -4.32
CA PHE A 410 -11.57 28.50 -5.03
C PHE A 410 -10.54 29.12 -4.08
N PHE A 411 -10.96 30.00 -3.17
CA PHE A 411 -10.04 30.57 -2.18
C PHE A 411 -9.47 29.51 -1.23
N LEU A 412 -10.31 28.56 -0.82
CA LEU A 412 -9.87 27.45 0.02
C LEU A 412 -8.87 26.56 -0.71
N PHE A 413 -9.14 26.23 -1.95
CA PHE A 413 -8.23 25.46 -2.81
C PHE A 413 -6.88 26.18 -2.97
N ALA A 414 -6.89 27.47 -3.27
CA ALA A 414 -5.66 28.25 -3.41
C ALA A 414 -4.80 28.26 -2.14
N HIS A 415 -5.42 28.15 -0.97
CA HIS A 415 -4.73 28.04 0.32
C HIS A 415 -4.23 26.63 0.61
N ASP A 416 -5.07 25.61 0.39
CA ASP A 416 -4.82 24.23 0.84
C ASP A 416 -3.96 23.42 -0.15
N PHE A 417 -3.98 23.78 -1.46
CA PHE A 417 -3.31 23.03 -2.50
C PHE A 417 -1.80 22.96 -2.30
N LEU A 418 -1.27 21.73 -2.20
CA LEU A 418 0.12 21.39 -1.90
C LEU A 418 0.65 22.15 -0.66
N SER A 419 -0.21 22.31 0.35
CA SER A 419 0.11 23.02 1.60
C SER A 419 0.65 24.44 1.37
N GLY A 420 0.16 25.12 0.32
CA GLY A 420 0.60 26.46 -0.08
C GLY A 420 1.99 26.54 -0.71
N GLN A 421 2.64 25.39 -0.97
CA GLN A 421 3.98 25.35 -1.61
C GLN A 421 3.92 25.22 -3.13
N SER A 422 2.71 25.12 -3.70
CA SER A 422 2.47 24.85 -5.12
C SER A 422 2.86 25.99 -6.07
N GLY A 423 3.14 27.17 -5.56
CA GLY A 423 3.26 28.37 -6.40
C GLY A 423 1.91 28.78 -7.05
N PHE A 424 0.78 28.27 -6.54
CA PHE A 424 -0.54 28.64 -7.03
C PHE A 424 -0.77 30.14 -6.83
N SER A 425 -0.99 30.85 -7.93
CA SER A 425 -1.12 32.30 -7.92
C SER A 425 -2.22 32.77 -8.86
N PHE A 426 -2.95 33.78 -8.43
CA PHE A 426 -4.03 34.38 -9.22
C PHE A 426 -4.12 35.87 -8.92
N LYS A 427 -4.82 36.62 -9.81
CA LYS A 427 -5.20 38.02 -9.58
C LYS A 427 -6.71 38.14 -9.66
N GLU A 428 -7.30 38.83 -8.69
CA GLU A 428 -8.71 39.22 -8.83
C GLU A 428 -8.82 40.40 -9.80
N VAL A 429 -9.65 40.23 -10.81
CA VAL A 429 -9.94 41.23 -11.84
C VAL A 429 -11.45 41.37 -12.04
N SER A 430 -11.88 42.37 -12.72
CA SER A 430 -13.29 42.56 -13.08
C SER A 430 -13.47 42.65 -14.58
N LEU A 431 -14.37 41.85 -15.13
CA LEU A 431 -14.79 41.93 -16.52
C LEU A 431 -16.29 42.22 -16.57
N HIS A 432 -16.68 43.37 -17.16
CA HIS A 432 -18.06 43.82 -17.23
C HIS A 432 -18.80 43.83 -15.87
N ASN A 433 -18.12 44.31 -14.82
CA ASN A 433 -18.60 44.30 -13.43
C ASN A 433 -18.77 42.90 -12.82
N ARG A 434 -18.27 41.85 -13.45
CA ARG A 434 -18.28 40.46 -12.95
C ARG A 434 -16.90 40.15 -12.37
N PRO A 435 -16.78 39.71 -11.11
CA PRO A 435 -15.50 39.36 -10.51
C PRO A 435 -14.96 38.07 -11.13
N MET A 436 -13.70 38.09 -11.55
CA MET A 436 -13.00 36.98 -12.19
C MET A 436 -11.65 36.73 -11.52
N PHE A 437 -11.08 35.56 -11.72
CA PHE A 437 -9.72 35.24 -11.36
C PHE A 437 -8.87 35.13 -12.64
N GLN A 438 -7.82 35.90 -12.76
CA GLN A 438 -6.81 35.76 -13.81
C GLN A 438 -5.70 34.86 -13.31
N LEU A 439 -5.42 33.76 -14.02
CA LEU A 439 -4.43 32.74 -13.64
C LEU A 439 -4.05 31.88 -14.86
N PRO A 440 -2.93 31.13 -14.78
CA PRO A 440 -2.57 30.16 -15.82
C PRO A 440 -3.66 29.09 -16.01
N LEU A 441 -3.88 28.66 -17.25
CA LEU A 441 -4.88 27.65 -17.61
C LEU A 441 -4.66 26.34 -16.84
N ARG A 442 -3.41 25.94 -16.61
CA ARG A 442 -3.05 24.76 -15.81
C ARG A 442 -3.61 24.84 -14.39
N GLN A 443 -3.50 26.01 -13.75
CA GLN A 443 -4.01 26.21 -12.40
C GLN A 443 -5.55 26.27 -12.35
N ALA A 444 -6.17 26.83 -13.38
CA ALA A 444 -7.63 26.79 -13.51
C ALA A 444 -8.13 25.35 -13.71
N ALA A 445 -7.44 24.55 -14.53
CA ALA A 445 -7.75 23.14 -14.76
C ALA A 445 -7.58 22.31 -13.48
N GLU A 446 -6.50 22.54 -12.72
CA GLU A 446 -6.23 21.87 -11.43
C GLU A 446 -7.37 22.09 -10.43
N PHE A 447 -7.80 23.35 -10.26
CA PHE A 447 -8.96 23.68 -9.42
C PHE A 447 -10.26 23.03 -9.91
N LEU A 448 -10.57 23.14 -11.20
CA LEU A 448 -11.80 22.58 -11.78
C LEU A 448 -11.88 21.06 -11.63
N SER A 449 -10.74 20.39 -11.72
CA SER A 449 -10.67 18.93 -11.55
C SER A 449 -11.00 18.50 -10.12
N LYS A 450 -10.71 19.35 -9.11
CA LYS A 450 -10.76 18.98 -7.69
C LYS A 450 -11.84 19.67 -6.88
N LYS A 451 -12.43 20.75 -7.36
CA LYS A 451 -13.37 21.59 -6.58
C LYS A 451 -14.55 20.84 -5.95
N ASP A 452 -14.88 19.66 -6.47
CA ASP A 452 -16.01 18.84 -6.03
C ASP A 452 -15.60 17.55 -5.27
N TYR A 453 -14.29 17.34 -5.00
CA TYR A 453 -13.80 16.23 -4.17
C TYR A 453 -13.94 16.53 -2.67
N THR A 454 -15.12 16.91 -2.23
CA THR A 454 -15.39 17.33 -0.85
C THR A 454 -15.20 16.21 0.16
N ASP A 455 -15.40 14.94 -0.24
CA ASP A 455 -15.31 13.77 0.63
C ASP A 455 -13.85 13.38 0.96
N ASN A 456 -12.90 13.79 0.11
CA ASN A 456 -11.48 13.48 0.22
C ASN A 456 -10.60 14.74 0.07
N TRP A 457 -11.11 15.91 0.39
CA TRP A 457 -10.44 17.19 0.18
C TRP A 457 -8.98 17.20 0.63
N SER A 458 -8.73 16.76 1.86
CA SER A 458 -7.36 16.82 2.42
C SER A 458 -6.35 15.94 1.66
N SER A 459 -6.74 14.80 1.12
CA SER A 459 -5.85 13.97 0.30
C SER A 459 -5.68 14.54 -1.10
N GLU A 460 -6.78 14.97 -1.73
CA GLU A 460 -6.77 15.52 -3.09
C GLU A 460 -5.96 16.83 -3.18
N MET A 461 -5.92 17.62 -2.09
CA MET A 461 -5.09 18.83 -2.04
C MET A 461 -3.59 18.54 -2.01
N ASN A 462 -3.17 17.33 -1.71
CA ASN A 462 -1.77 16.90 -1.76
C ASN A 462 -1.37 16.26 -3.10
N GLU A 463 -2.28 16.15 -4.04
CA GLU A 463 -2.05 15.55 -5.35
C GLU A 463 -2.00 16.61 -6.44
N GLU A 464 -1.18 16.42 -7.47
CA GLU A 464 -1.08 17.27 -8.64
C GLU A 464 -1.59 16.52 -9.87
N PHE A 465 -2.66 17.03 -10.52
CA PHE A 465 -3.28 16.38 -11.67
C PHE A 465 -2.73 16.91 -13.01
N CYS A 466 -2.36 18.17 -13.04
CA CYS A 466 -1.96 18.87 -14.25
C CYS A 466 -0.43 19.02 -14.41
N PHE A 467 0.36 18.09 -13.86
CA PHE A 467 1.83 18.17 -13.89
C PHE A 467 2.42 18.03 -15.30
N TRP A 468 1.80 17.25 -16.17
CA TRP A 468 2.17 17.14 -17.59
C TRP A 468 0.94 17.27 -18.48
N ASP A 469 1.14 17.90 -19.66
CA ASP A 469 0.19 17.81 -20.75
C ASP A 469 0.37 16.51 -21.55
N PHE A 470 -0.55 16.26 -22.47
CA PHE A 470 -0.53 15.03 -23.28
C PHE A 470 0.69 14.91 -24.19
N SER A 471 1.21 16.03 -24.67
CA SER A 471 2.41 16.05 -25.52
C SER A 471 3.65 15.64 -24.73
N LYS A 472 3.77 16.14 -23.48
CA LYS A 472 4.85 15.77 -22.58
C LYS A 472 4.79 14.29 -22.18
N TRP A 473 3.60 13.76 -21.93
CA TRP A 473 3.40 12.34 -21.68
C TRP A 473 3.90 11.47 -22.85
N LYS A 474 3.51 11.79 -24.11
CA LYS A 474 3.98 11.09 -25.31
C LYS A 474 5.47 11.19 -25.48
N GLN A 475 6.05 12.38 -25.24
CA GLN A 475 7.50 12.59 -25.30
C GLN A 475 8.24 11.68 -24.33
N VAL A 476 7.86 11.68 -23.04
CA VAL A 476 8.50 10.90 -21.99
C VAL A 476 8.46 9.40 -22.28
N LEU A 477 7.30 8.89 -22.67
CA LEU A 477 7.16 7.46 -23.02
C LEU A 477 8.02 7.08 -24.23
N THR A 478 8.10 7.96 -25.23
CA THR A 478 8.96 7.73 -26.42
C THR A 478 10.44 7.75 -26.06
N GLU A 479 10.86 8.67 -25.19
CA GLU A 479 12.25 8.75 -24.67
C GLU A 479 12.64 7.49 -23.89
N ILE A 480 11.70 6.90 -23.14
CA ILE A 480 11.90 5.64 -22.39
C ILE A 480 12.02 4.43 -23.35
N GLY A 481 11.41 4.50 -24.54
CA GLY A 481 11.51 3.45 -25.56
C GLY A 481 10.17 2.85 -26.01
N PHE A 482 9.05 3.37 -25.53
CA PHE A 482 7.73 2.97 -26.01
C PHE A 482 7.42 3.53 -27.40
N GLN A 483 6.54 2.84 -28.10
CA GLN A 483 5.85 3.34 -29.28
C GLN A 483 4.43 3.73 -28.89
N ILE A 484 4.05 4.97 -29.16
CA ILE A 484 2.67 5.43 -28.92
C ILE A 484 1.77 4.93 -30.03
N ILE A 485 0.67 4.30 -29.65
CA ILE A 485 -0.35 3.81 -30.59
C ILE A 485 -1.40 4.91 -30.78
N GLU A 486 -1.47 5.42 -31.99
CA GLU A 486 -2.47 6.38 -32.45
C GLU A 486 -3.35 5.71 -33.52
N ASN A 487 -4.64 6.02 -33.52
CA ASN A 487 -5.53 5.56 -34.57
C ASN A 487 -6.25 6.75 -35.22
N PRO A 488 -5.69 7.32 -36.30
CA PRO A 488 -6.27 8.51 -36.95
C PRO A 488 -7.64 8.24 -37.60
N ASN A 489 -8.01 6.97 -37.82
CA ASN A 489 -9.30 6.60 -38.42
C ASN A 489 -10.40 6.38 -37.37
N ASN A 490 -10.03 6.10 -36.13
CA ASN A 490 -10.93 5.93 -35.01
C ASN A 490 -10.21 6.35 -33.72
N GLU A 491 -10.35 7.61 -33.33
CA GLU A 491 -9.68 8.15 -32.14
C GLU A 491 -10.05 7.38 -30.87
N ALA A 492 -11.22 6.74 -30.81
CA ALA A 492 -11.63 5.95 -29.67
C ALA A 492 -10.75 4.70 -29.44
N ASP A 493 -10.07 4.19 -30.47
CA ASP A 493 -9.18 3.03 -30.40
C ASP A 493 -7.69 3.40 -30.28
N GLY A 494 -7.37 4.70 -30.17
CA GLY A 494 -6.01 5.21 -30.08
C GLY A 494 -5.77 6.04 -28.82
N SER A 495 -4.51 6.47 -28.68
CA SER A 495 -4.13 7.44 -27.64
C SER A 495 -4.82 8.79 -27.88
N ARG A 496 -5.47 9.30 -26.86
CA ARG A 496 -6.29 10.51 -26.95
C ARG A 496 -6.40 11.31 -25.65
N VAL A 497 -6.77 12.56 -25.77
CA VAL A 497 -7.26 13.37 -24.65
C VAL A 497 -8.72 13.75 -24.90
N TYR A 498 -9.46 13.91 -23.85
CA TYR A 498 -10.84 14.36 -23.95
C TYR A 498 -11.30 15.14 -22.72
N THR A 499 -12.28 16.00 -22.96
CA THR A 499 -13.03 16.66 -21.89
C THR A 499 -14.31 15.84 -21.67
N ASN A 500 -14.51 15.32 -20.46
CA ASN A 500 -15.68 14.51 -20.15
C ASN A 500 -16.95 15.38 -20.16
N PRO A 501 -17.91 15.18 -21.10
CA PRO A 501 -19.10 16.00 -21.20
C PRO A 501 -19.95 16.00 -19.93
N TRP A 502 -20.03 14.87 -19.23
CA TRP A 502 -20.76 14.75 -17.97
C TRP A 502 -20.19 15.67 -16.90
N ILE A 503 -18.85 15.75 -16.79
CA ILE A 503 -18.17 16.65 -15.85
C ILE A 503 -18.51 18.13 -16.19
N VAL A 504 -18.45 18.49 -17.46
CA VAL A 504 -18.79 19.84 -17.89
C VAL A 504 -20.25 20.17 -17.56
N GLU A 505 -21.18 19.30 -17.91
CA GLU A 505 -22.60 19.52 -17.69
C GLU A 505 -22.97 19.59 -16.21
N HIS A 506 -22.47 18.64 -15.38
CA HIS A 506 -22.94 18.48 -14.01
C HIS A 506 -22.07 19.17 -12.95
N ARG A 507 -20.80 19.46 -13.28
CA ARG A 507 -19.87 20.06 -12.31
C ARG A 507 -19.41 21.48 -12.68
N HIS A 508 -19.39 21.84 -13.97
CA HIS A 508 -18.87 23.15 -14.40
C HIS A 508 -19.96 24.11 -14.81
N THR A 509 -20.92 23.67 -15.62
CA THR A 509 -22.00 24.54 -16.12
C THR A 509 -22.81 25.16 -14.97
N GLY A 510 -22.89 26.49 -14.95
CA GLY A 510 -23.54 27.22 -13.88
C GLY A 510 -22.71 27.47 -12.62
N HIS A 511 -21.58 26.78 -12.49
CA HIS A 511 -20.67 26.90 -11.33
C HIS A 511 -19.36 27.61 -11.67
N ALA A 512 -18.87 27.45 -12.89
CA ALA A 512 -17.63 28.07 -13.37
C ALA A 512 -17.71 28.40 -14.86
N GLU A 513 -16.85 29.30 -15.33
CA GLU A 513 -16.64 29.62 -16.75
C GLU A 513 -15.15 29.95 -16.96
N ILE A 514 -14.62 29.56 -18.12
CA ILE A 514 -13.27 29.96 -18.54
C ILE A 514 -13.39 30.87 -19.75
N LEU A 515 -12.75 32.03 -19.68
CA LEU A 515 -12.68 32.98 -20.75
C LEU A 515 -11.21 33.26 -21.12
N ASN A 516 -10.98 33.60 -22.37
CA ASN A 516 -9.74 34.25 -22.80
C ASN A 516 -9.63 35.67 -22.22
N LEU A 517 -8.46 36.27 -22.27
CA LEU A 517 -8.25 37.63 -21.75
C LEU A 517 -9.07 38.70 -22.49
N ASP A 518 -9.53 38.41 -23.72
CA ASP A 518 -10.43 39.27 -24.51
C ASP A 518 -11.92 39.14 -24.13
N GLY A 519 -12.22 38.26 -23.15
CA GLY A 519 -13.57 38.01 -22.66
C GLY A 519 -14.37 36.98 -23.47
N GLN A 520 -13.80 36.37 -24.51
CA GLN A 520 -14.47 35.29 -25.25
C GLN A 520 -14.39 33.97 -24.47
N MET A 521 -15.41 33.12 -24.60
CA MET A 521 -15.41 31.78 -24.00
C MET A 521 -14.22 30.98 -24.50
N SER A 522 -13.47 30.42 -23.57
CA SER A 522 -12.42 29.43 -23.84
C SER A 522 -12.99 28.02 -23.86
N LEU A 523 -12.33 27.12 -24.59
CA LEU A 523 -12.65 25.71 -24.47
C LEU A 523 -12.30 25.23 -23.06
N TRP A 524 -13.11 24.30 -22.57
CA TRP A 524 -12.78 23.58 -21.32
C TRP A 524 -11.47 22.80 -21.48
N PRO A 525 -10.60 22.80 -20.46
CA PRO A 525 -9.40 21.97 -20.49
C PRO A 525 -9.77 20.48 -20.54
N PRO A 526 -8.87 19.63 -21.04
CA PRO A 526 -9.08 18.19 -20.97
C PRO A 526 -9.20 17.73 -19.51
N THR A 527 -10.05 16.75 -19.27
CA THR A 527 -10.24 16.16 -17.95
C THR A 527 -9.47 14.85 -17.80
N ASN A 528 -9.31 14.12 -18.92
CA ASN A 528 -8.72 12.79 -18.92
C ASN A 528 -7.92 12.55 -20.21
N MET A 529 -6.97 11.62 -20.09
CA MET A 529 -6.29 10.99 -21.23
C MET A 529 -6.49 9.48 -21.21
N VAL A 530 -6.42 8.89 -22.38
CA VAL A 530 -6.11 7.49 -22.60
C VAL A 530 -4.84 7.45 -23.42
N LEU A 531 -3.80 6.79 -22.93
CA LEU A 531 -2.53 6.67 -23.59
C LEU A 531 -2.17 5.19 -23.74
N ILE A 532 -1.97 4.76 -24.98
CA ILE A 532 -1.65 3.38 -25.35
C ILE A 532 -0.20 3.37 -25.81
N ALA A 533 0.67 2.78 -25.01
CA ALA A 533 2.10 2.68 -25.28
C ALA A 533 2.48 1.20 -25.47
N GLU A 534 3.12 0.87 -26.57
CA GLU A 534 3.51 -0.51 -26.90
C GLU A 534 5.02 -0.67 -26.83
N ARG A 535 5.49 -1.77 -26.24
CA ARG A 535 6.90 -2.14 -26.34
C ARG A 535 7.20 -2.62 -27.76
N LYS A 536 8.18 -2.02 -28.43
CA LYS A 536 8.56 -2.38 -29.79
C LYS A 536 8.89 -3.87 -29.90
N ILE A 537 8.45 -4.46 -31.01
CA ILE A 537 8.93 -5.78 -31.43
C ILE A 537 10.31 -5.57 -32.01
N GLY A 538 11.35 -6.06 -31.33
CA GLY A 538 12.74 -5.91 -31.71
C GLY A 538 13.08 -6.60 -33.02
#